data_d540f13dd8abf2753e8471fb5ad89663
#
_entry.id   d540f13dd8abf2753e8471fb5ad89663
#
_cell.length_a   1.000
_cell.length_b   1.000
_cell.length_c   1.000
_cell.angle_alpha   90.00
_cell.angle_beta   90.00
_cell.angle_gamma   90.00
#
_symmetry.space_group_name_H-M   'P 1'
#
loop_
_entity.id
_entity.type
_entity.pdbx_description
1 polymer ?
#
loop_
_entity_poly.entity_id
_entity_poly.type
_entity_poly.pdbx_seq_one_letter_code
_entity_poly.pdbx_strand_id
1 'polypeptide(L)'
;MKRLSNVLAIALVAISLNACVAGKFMSGFALTPTPHGVDDIERTRHKADSLLPGSTKWYDDLKEQGILKDAWTTSEDGYKLHACYVPAKDPANAQGTAIVVHGYGDNHFVFLYLVRMYRDEFNYNVLFPDLQYHGYSEGDEIQMGWKDRLDVEKWAEIAHDIFKDDFMVFHGVSMGGATVMMASGDPLPEYVKAIVEDCGYASVVVQFNNNRKDSFGFIPPDVLQSASLVTKKKYGWGFWEASSVKQLKKSTVPMLFIHGDADDFVPFDNLKMCYDAKVNGWKEQYVCPGAVHANSFAKDPETYKKRVLNFLKTVKNMIAVGNYPNGTPNK
;
A
#
# COMPACT_ATOMS: atom_id res chain seq x y z
N MET A 1 37.76 -31.53 -25.94
CA MET A 1 36.75 -31.44 -24.85
C MET A 1 37.12 -30.46 -23.76
N LYS A 2 38.29 -30.48 -23.12
CA LYS A 2 38.67 -29.53 -22.03
C LYS A 2 38.68 -28.04 -22.44
N ARG A 3 39.05 -27.68 -23.68
CA ARG A 3 39.02 -26.26 -24.13
C ARG A 3 37.61 -25.72 -24.34
N LEU A 4 36.68 -26.56 -24.79
CA LEU A 4 35.27 -26.16 -24.97
C LEU A 4 34.55 -25.92 -23.60
N SER A 5 34.89 -26.78 -22.60
CA SER A 5 34.35 -26.61 -21.25
C SER A 5 34.86 -25.33 -20.56
N ASN A 6 36.12 -24.95 -20.80
CA ASN A 6 36.68 -23.71 -20.23
C ASN A 6 36.08 -22.44 -20.90
N VAL A 7 35.83 -22.44 -22.20
CA VAL A 7 35.18 -21.33 -22.92
C VAL A 7 33.72 -21.18 -22.46
N LEU A 8 33.01 -22.29 -22.30
CA LEU A 8 31.63 -22.29 -21.77
C LEU A 8 31.59 -21.78 -20.33
N ALA A 9 32.53 -22.19 -19.48
CA ALA A 9 32.64 -21.73 -18.10
C ALA A 9 32.93 -20.20 -18.03
N ILE A 10 33.86 -19.71 -18.86
CA ILE A 10 34.20 -18.27 -18.94
C ILE A 10 32.99 -17.45 -19.44
N ALA A 11 32.29 -17.96 -20.47
CA ALA A 11 31.08 -17.29 -20.97
C ALA A 11 29.98 -17.25 -19.93
N LEU A 12 29.73 -18.32 -19.19
CA LEU A 12 28.77 -18.39 -18.09
C LEU A 12 29.13 -17.43 -16.94
N VAL A 13 30.39 -17.31 -16.59
CA VAL A 13 30.90 -16.38 -15.57
C VAL A 13 30.75 -14.95 -16.05
N ALA A 14 31.00 -14.62 -17.31
CA ALA A 14 30.85 -13.30 -17.88
C ALA A 14 29.35 -12.87 -17.94
N ILE A 15 28.46 -13.80 -18.30
CA ILE A 15 27.01 -13.58 -18.31
C ILE A 15 26.48 -13.34 -16.88
N SER A 16 26.94 -14.15 -15.92
CA SER A 16 26.53 -14.00 -14.51
C SER A 16 27.06 -12.72 -13.87
N LEU A 17 28.27 -12.26 -14.23
CA LEU A 17 28.81 -10.98 -13.77
C LEU A 17 28.02 -9.79 -14.34
N ASN A 18 27.66 -9.82 -15.63
CA ASN A 18 26.84 -8.79 -16.24
C ASN A 18 25.42 -8.75 -15.64
N ALA A 19 24.80 -9.90 -15.42
CA ALA A 19 23.49 -9.99 -14.76
C ALA A 19 23.54 -9.48 -13.30
N CYS A 20 24.63 -9.74 -12.57
CA CYS A 20 24.80 -9.23 -11.20
C CYS A 20 24.94 -7.70 -11.16
N VAL A 21 25.71 -7.12 -12.09
CA VAL A 21 25.86 -5.64 -12.19
C VAL A 21 24.53 -5.00 -12.61
N ALA A 22 23.87 -5.53 -13.63
CA ALA A 22 22.57 -5.09 -14.08
C ALA A 22 21.50 -5.24 -12.98
N GLY A 23 21.53 -6.35 -12.22
CA GLY A 23 20.65 -6.60 -11.09
C GLY A 23 20.82 -5.58 -9.95
N LYS A 24 22.07 -5.21 -9.62
CA LYS A 24 22.34 -4.14 -8.63
C LYS A 24 21.82 -2.80 -9.10
N PHE A 25 22.06 -2.44 -10.36
CA PHE A 25 21.55 -1.20 -10.94
C PHE A 25 20.03 -1.17 -10.92
N MET A 26 19.37 -2.23 -11.35
CA MET A 26 17.91 -2.33 -11.36
C MET A 26 17.31 -2.29 -9.95
N SER A 27 17.90 -3.01 -8.97
CA SER A 27 17.47 -2.96 -7.57
C SER A 27 17.58 -1.52 -7.03
N GLY A 28 18.71 -0.86 -7.23
CA GLY A 28 18.90 0.52 -6.81
C GLY A 28 17.90 1.48 -7.47
N PHE A 29 17.74 1.41 -8.80
CA PHE A 29 16.81 2.26 -9.52
C PHE A 29 15.35 2.07 -9.07
N ALA A 30 14.91 0.84 -8.85
CA ALA A 30 13.53 0.53 -8.49
C ALA A 30 13.21 0.84 -7.02
N LEU A 31 14.20 0.74 -6.13
CA LEU A 31 13.96 0.88 -4.70
C LEU A 31 14.47 2.21 -4.10
N THR A 32 15.30 2.95 -4.83
CA THR A 32 15.83 4.25 -4.37
C THR A 32 15.70 5.34 -5.45
N PRO A 33 14.48 5.58 -6.00
CA PRO A 33 14.31 6.37 -7.22
C PRO A 33 14.49 7.88 -7.05
N THR A 34 14.28 8.42 -5.86
CA THR A 34 14.24 9.86 -5.61
C THR A 34 14.97 10.23 -4.34
N PRO A 35 15.59 11.43 -4.30
CA PRO A 35 16.06 11.97 -3.04
C PRO A 35 14.92 12.06 -2.04
N HIS A 36 15.17 11.58 -0.85
CA HIS A 36 14.31 11.70 0.30
C HIS A 36 14.51 13.07 0.95
N GLY A 37 13.47 13.81 1.29
CA GLY A 37 13.65 15.06 2.02
C GLY A 37 12.64 16.18 1.75
N VAL A 38 13.07 17.42 1.98
CA VAL A 38 12.22 18.63 1.94
C VAL A 38 11.55 18.83 0.59
N ASP A 39 12.26 18.64 -0.51
CA ASP A 39 11.73 18.77 -1.87
C ASP A 39 10.60 17.77 -2.14
N ASP A 40 10.69 16.57 -1.56
CA ASP A 40 9.65 15.55 -1.68
C ASP A 40 8.37 15.95 -0.92
N ILE A 41 8.50 16.51 0.27
CA ILE A 41 7.37 17.04 1.06
C ILE A 41 6.65 18.17 0.32
N GLU A 42 7.37 19.14 -0.24
CA GLU A 42 6.76 20.24 -0.97
C GLU A 42 6.02 19.76 -2.22
N ARG A 43 6.63 18.88 -3.00
CA ARG A 43 6.01 18.26 -4.16
C ARG A 43 4.71 17.55 -3.79
N THR A 44 4.69 16.78 -2.70
CA THR A 44 3.53 16.03 -2.28
C THR A 44 2.44 16.91 -1.69
N ARG A 45 2.77 18.01 -1.03
CA ARG A 45 1.80 19.04 -0.62
C ARG A 45 1.13 19.69 -1.83
N HIS A 46 1.87 20.07 -2.86
CA HIS A 46 1.30 20.58 -4.11
C HIS A 46 0.40 19.54 -4.80
N LYS A 47 0.81 18.27 -4.82
CA LYS A 47 0.00 17.17 -5.37
C LYS A 47 -1.31 17.00 -4.58
N ALA A 48 -1.28 17.11 -3.24
CA ALA A 48 -2.47 17.03 -2.40
C ALA A 48 -3.50 18.12 -2.75
N ASP A 49 -3.05 19.37 -2.91
CA ASP A 49 -3.93 20.48 -3.29
C ASP A 49 -4.42 20.41 -4.74
N SER A 50 -3.69 19.74 -5.64
CA SER A 50 -4.15 19.47 -7.00
C SER A 50 -5.26 18.40 -7.04
N LEU A 51 -5.21 17.43 -6.14
CA LEU A 51 -6.23 16.36 -6.03
C LEU A 51 -7.50 16.83 -5.31
N LEU A 52 -7.33 17.61 -4.24
CA LEU A 52 -8.44 18.22 -3.52
C LEU A 52 -8.02 19.60 -3.01
N PRO A 53 -8.45 20.70 -3.65
CA PRO A 53 -8.05 22.05 -3.27
C PRO A 53 -8.27 22.37 -1.79
N GLY A 54 -7.29 23.01 -1.16
CA GLY A 54 -7.28 23.37 0.24
C GLY A 54 -6.98 22.24 1.21
N SER A 55 -6.48 21.10 0.73
CA SER A 55 -6.11 19.98 1.60
C SER A 55 -4.94 20.31 2.52
N THR A 56 -3.92 20.98 2.02
CA THR A 56 -2.76 21.39 2.82
C THR A 56 -3.14 22.44 3.85
N LYS A 57 -3.98 23.41 3.49
CA LYS A 57 -4.51 24.38 4.46
C LYS A 57 -5.33 23.69 5.56
N TRP A 58 -6.20 22.75 5.20
CA TRP A 58 -6.97 21.96 6.16
C TRP A 58 -6.05 21.20 7.13
N TYR A 59 -4.97 20.61 6.62
CA TYR A 59 -3.96 19.92 7.42
C TYR A 59 -3.27 20.88 8.41
N ASP A 60 -2.79 22.03 7.91
CA ASP A 60 -2.09 23.03 8.69
C ASP A 60 -2.99 23.62 9.78
N ASP A 61 -4.25 23.98 9.46
CA ASP A 61 -5.22 24.48 10.43
C ASP A 61 -5.46 23.49 11.58
N LEU A 62 -5.60 22.19 11.29
CA LEU A 62 -5.78 21.16 12.34
C LEU A 62 -4.50 20.91 13.14
N LYS A 63 -3.34 21.07 12.52
CA LYS A 63 -2.04 20.96 13.19
C LYS A 63 -1.83 22.11 14.16
N GLU A 64 -2.11 23.35 13.75
CA GLU A 64 -2.02 24.56 14.57
C GLU A 64 -2.98 24.49 15.78
N GLN A 65 -4.17 23.92 15.59
CA GLN A 65 -5.16 23.70 16.66
C GLN A 65 -4.77 22.55 17.60
N GLY A 66 -3.71 21.79 17.33
CA GLY A 66 -3.30 20.61 18.09
C GLY A 66 -4.27 19.44 17.98
N ILE A 67 -5.16 19.45 16.98
CA ILE A 67 -6.13 18.37 16.71
C ILE A 67 -5.42 17.24 15.92
N LEU A 68 -4.68 17.59 14.87
CA LEU A 68 -3.84 16.68 14.13
C LEU A 68 -2.47 16.58 14.80
N LYS A 69 -2.02 15.36 15.06
CA LYS A 69 -0.78 15.08 15.81
C LYS A 69 0.11 14.10 15.08
N ASP A 70 1.40 14.12 15.43
CA ASP A 70 2.37 13.14 14.97
C ASP A 70 2.43 11.95 15.91
N ALA A 71 2.70 10.79 15.34
CA ALA A 71 3.08 9.58 16.06
C ALA A 71 4.41 9.05 15.49
N TRP A 72 5.17 8.37 16.32
CA TRP A 72 6.46 7.80 15.95
C TRP A 72 6.56 6.38 16.47
N THR A 73 7.18 5.51 15.67
CA THR A 73 7.51 4.14 16.08
C THR A 73 8.85 3.74 15.46
N THR A 74 9.25 2.49 15.67
CA THR A 74 10.48 1.94 15.07
C THR A 74 10.11 0.68 14.30
N SER A 75 10.55 0.55 13.05
CA SER A 75 10.36 -0.66 12.25
C SER A 75 11.14 -1.85 12.84
N GLU A 76 10.88 -3.06 12.33
CA GLU A 76 11.67 -4.25 12.71
C GLU A 76 13.16 -4.10 12.35
N ASP A 77 13.47 -3.35 11.29
CA ASP A 77 14.85 -3.07 10.85
C ASP A 77 15.53 -1.94 11.64
N GLY A 78 14.82 -1.33 12.62
CA GLY A 78 15.36 -0.29 13.48
C GLY A 78 15.22 1.14 12.97
N TYR A 79 14.54 1.37 11.85
CA TYR A 79 14.27 2.71 11.31
C TYR A 79 13.17 3.42 12.10
N LYS A 80 13.36 4.71 12.36
CA LYS A 80 12.33 5.56 12.97
C LYS A 80 11.26 5.87 11.92
N LEU A 81 10.01 5.54 12.22
CA LEU A 81 8.87 5.74 11.35
C LEU A 81 7.95 6.82 11.89
N HIS A 82 7.35 7.56 10.98
CA HIS A 82 6.42 8.66 11.21
C HIS A 82 5.02 8.31 10.76
N ALA A 83 4.02 8.80 11.47
CA ALA A 83 2.63 8.90 11.02
C ALA A 83 1.99 10.16 11.57
N CYS A 84 0.96 10.64 10.88
CA CYS A 84 0.02 11.59 11.44
C CYS A 84 -1.25 10.87 11.87
N TYR A 85 -1.94 11.44 12.89
CA TYR A 85 -3.26 10.98 13.28
C TYR A 85 -4.18 12.14 13.64
N VAL A 86 -5.46 11.95 13.42
CA VAL A 86 -6.49 12.96 13.67
C VAL A 86 -7.78 12.29 14.15
N PRO A 87 -8.42 12.77 15.22
CA PRO A 87 -9.71 12.25 15.67
C PRO A 87 -10.82 12.53 14.66
N ALA A 88 -11.87 11.74 14.69
CA ALA A 88 -13.11 11.98 13.97
C ALA A 88 -13.63 13.42 14.17
N LYS A 89 -14.43 13.93 13.25
CA LYS A 89 -14.99 15.28 13.35
C LYS A 89 -15.87 15.43 14.59
N ASP A 90 -16.63 14.39 14.91
CA ASP A 90 -17.34 14.20 16.17
C ASP A 90 -16.79 12.96 16.89
N PRO A 91 -15.79 13.14 17.78
CA PRO A 91 -15.12 12.02 18.43
C PRO A 91 -16.03 11.17 19.33
N ALA A 92 -17.09 11.78 19.89
CA ALA A 92 -18.03 11.07 20.75
C ALA A 92 -18.89 10.04 19.98
N ASN A 93 -19.04 10.23 18.67
CA ASN A 93 -19.81 9.37 17.78
C ASN A 93 -18.94 8.78 16.67
N ALA A 94 -17.64 8.62 16.89
CA ALA A 94 -16.72 8.05 15.92
C ALA A 94 -17.19 6.67 15.43
N GLN A 95 -17.08 6.46 14.13
CA GLN A 95 -17.54 5.21 13.49
C GLN A 95 -16.47 4.12 13.47
N GLY A 96 -15.28 4.37 13.97
CA GLY A 96 -14.12 3.51 13.97
C GLY A 96 -12.87 4.25 13.53
N THR A 97 -11.81 3.53 13.24
CA THR A 97 -10.50 4.08 12.83
C THR A 97 -10.14 3.64 11.41
N ALA A 98 -9.64 4.55 10.58
CA ALA A 98 -9.06 4.25 9.27
C ALA A 98 -7.54 4.41 9.32
N ILE A 99 -6.81 3.43 8.75
CA ILE A 99 -5.38 3.54 8.43
C ILE A 99 -5.28 3.80 6.93
N VAL A 100 -4.80 4.99 6.53
CA VAL A 100 -4.68 5.38 5.12
C VAL A 100 -3.23 5.25 4.67
N VAL A 101 -2.96 4.36 3.72
CA VAL A 101 -1.60 3.95 3.29
C VAL A 101 -1.31 4.46 1.89
N HIS A 102 -0.25 5.26 1.76
CA HIS A 102 0.13 5.93 0.50
C HIS A 102 0.83 5.00 -0.50
N GLY A 103 0.99 5.48 -1.75
CA GLY A 103 1.65 4.80 -2.85
C GLY A 103 3.16 5.06 -2.93
N TYR A 104 3.79 4.44 -3.94
CA TYR A 104 5.21 4.55 -4.24
C TYR A 104 5.62 5.98 -4.54
N GLY A 105 6.68 6.47 -3.88
CA GLY A 105 7.21 7.83 -4.05
C GLY A 105 6.28 8.95 -3.55
N ASP A 106 5.20 8.63 -2.85
CA ASP A 106 4.30 9.57 -2.20
C ASP A 106 4.57 9.60 -0.67
N ASN A 107 3.74 10.28 0.09
CA ASN A 107 3.77 10.31 1.55
C ASN A 107 2.38 10.67 2.10
N HIS A 108 2.27 10.87 3.39
CA HIS A 108 1.01 11.16 4.07
C HIS A 108 0.22 12.36 3.49
N PHE A 109 0.86 13.31 2.82
CA PHE A 109 0.15 14.46 2.24
C PHE A 109 -0.72 14.10 1.03
N VAL A 110 -0.22 13.23 0.13
CA VAL A 110 -0.89 12.98 -1.15
C VAL A 110 -2.31 12.48 -0.98
N PHE A 111 -2.57 11.68 0.05
CA PHE A 111 -3.88 11.05 0.29
C PHE A 111 -4.75 11.79 1.31
N LEU A 112 -4.50 13.09 1.57
CA LEU A 112 -5.34 13.92 2.44
C LEU A 112 -6.82 13.95 2.00
N TYR A 113 -7.11 13.74 0.72
CA TYR A 113 -8.49 13.61 0.25
C TYR A 113 -9.22 12.39 0.88
N LEU A 114 -8.53 11.27 1.07
CA LEU A 114 -9.08 10.10 1.80
C LEU A 114 -9.17 10.37 3.30
N VAL A 115 -8.16 11.03 3.89
CA VAL A 115 -8.18 11.40 5.31
C VAL A 115 -9.39 12.30 5.59
N ARG A 116 -9.66 13.29 4.73
CA ARG A 116 -10.84 14.18 4.84
C ARG A 116 -12.15 13.42 4.63
N MET A 117 -12.22 12.53 3.65
CA MET A 117 -13.37 11.66 3.43
C MET A 117 -13.71 10.85 4.69
N TYR A 118 -12.72 10.16 5.26
CA TYR A 118 -12.94 9.36 6.47
C TYR A 118 -13.32 10.23 7.67
N ARG A 119 -12.53 11.30 7.94
CA ARG A 119 -12.75 12.14 9.11
C ARG A 119 -14.00 13.00 9.01
N ASP A 120 -14.13 13.77 7.94
CA ASP A 120 -15.11 14.87 7.86
C ASP A 120 -16.48 14.40 7.34
N GLU A 121 -16.51 13.31 6.51
CA GLU A 121 -17.75 12.82 5.89
C GLU A 121 -18.23 11.50 6.53
N PHE A 122 -17.31 10.58 6.87
CA PHE A 122 -17.69 9.28 7.45
C PHE A 122 -17.59 9.24 8.98
N ASN A 123 -17.01 10.26 9.58
CA ASN A 123 -16.79 10.40 11.02
C ASN A 123 -15.93 9.27 11.61
N TYR A 124 -14.81 8.95 10.99
CA TYR A 124 -13.79 8.04 11.48
C TYR A 124 -12.61 8.79 12.08
N ASN A 125 -11.97 8.21 13.09
CA ASN A 125 -10.60 8.53 13.45
C ASN A 125 -9.68 8.10 12.31
N VAL A 126 -8.58 8.81 12.07
CA VAL A 126 -7.66 8.45 10.98
C VAL A 126 -6.21 8.48 11.45
N LEU A 127 -5.44 7.45 11.12
CA LEU A 127 -3.99 7.44 11.18
C LEU A 127 -3.47 7.22 9.75
N PHE A 128 -2.44 7.98 9.34
CA PHE A 128 -1.90 7.94 7.99
C PHE A 128 -0.37 8.05 8.05
N PRO A 129 0.31 6.90 7.89
CA PRO A 129 1.76 6.79 8.04
C PRO A 129 2.50 7.29 6.80
N ASP A 130 3.77 7.65 7.01
CA ASP A 130 4.80 7.58 5.99
C ASP A 130 5.43 6.19 6.02
N LEU A 131 5.40 5.48 4.91
CA LEU A 131 6.07 4.19 4.77
C LEU A 131 7.60 4.35 4.83
N GLN A 132 8.34 3.27 5.00
CA GLN A 132 9.80 3.33 5.03
C GLN A 132 10.36 4.06 3.80
N TYR A 133 11.38 4.90 4.00
CA TYR A 133 12.00 5.69 2.94
C TYR A 133 11.07 6.73 2.29
N HIS A 134 9.99 7.17 2.96
CA HIS A 134 9.06 8.20 2.47
C HIS A 134 8.79 9.25 3.54
N GLY A 135 8.47 10.47 3.11
CA GLY A 135 8.07 11.54 4.00
C GLY A 135 9.07 11.81 5.13
N TYR A 136 8.61 11.70 6.36
CA TYR A 136 9.44 11.87 7.57
C TYR A 136 9.96 10.55 8.15
N SER A 137 9.60 9.41 7.55
CA SER A 137 10.11 8.10 7.96
C SER A 137 11.53 7.86 7.44
N GLU A 138 12.35 7.24 8.29
CA GLU A 138 13.68 6.76 7.89
C GLU A 138 13.56 5.52 6.99
N GLY A 139 14.68 5.13 6.39
CA GLY A 139 14.83 3.93 5.56
C GLY A 139 15.97 4.10 4.56
N ASP A 140 16.42 3.00 3.99
CA ASP A 140 17.47 3.00 2.95
C ASP A 140 16.87 2.81 1.55
N GLU A 141 15.65 2.29 1.45
CA GLU A 141 14.94 2.01 0.19
C GLU A 141 13.45 1.75 0.40
N ILE A 142 12.70 1.84 -0.70
CA ILE A 142 11.28 1.51 -0.77
C ILE A 142 11.10 -0.01 -0.65
N GLN A 143 10.26 -0.46 0.28
CA GLN A 143 10.04 -1.87 0.59
C GLN A 143 8.96 -2.53 -0.28
N MET A 144 8.39 -1.81 -1.26
CA MET A 144 7.37 -2.31 -2.18
C MET A 144 6.19 -3.01 -1.48
N GLY A 145 5.79 -2.49 -0.34
CA GLY A 145 4.71 -3.06 0.47
C GLY A 145 5.07 -4.30 1.28
N TRP A 146 6.21 -4.94 1.04
CA TRP A 146 6.49 -6.23 1.68
C TRP A 146 6.85 -6.09 3.16
N LYS A 147 7.81 -5.25 3.52
CA LYS A 147 8.08 -4.94 4.94
C LYS A 147 7.12 -3.88 5.46
N ASP A 148 6.71 -2.94 4.62
CA ASP A 148 5.70 -1.93 4.98
C ASP A 148 4.42 -2.54 5.56
N ARG A 149 4.06 -3.78 5.19
CA ARG A 149 2.89 -4.45 5.75
C ARG A 149 3.00 -4.68 7.26
N LEU A 150 4.22 -4.99 7.75
CA LEU A 150 4.49 -5.19 9.18
C LEU A 150 4.42 -3.86 9.94
N ASP A 151 4.88 -2.77 9.30
CA ASP A 151 4.75 -1.43 9.85
C ASP A 151 3.28 -1.00 9.92
N VAL A 152 2.45 -1.34 8.91
CA VAL A 152 1.00 -1.06 8.93
C VAL A 152 0.30 -1.81 10.07
N GLU A 153 0.68 -3.05 10.35
CA GLU A 153 0.19 -3.82 11.51
C GLU A 153 0.53 -3.11 12.82
N LYS A 154 1.77 -2.66 12.96
CA LYS A 154 2.23 -1.90 14.13
C LYS A 154 1.50 -0.55 14.27
N TRP A 155 1.25 0.14 13.16
CA TRP A 155 0.45 1.36 13.16
C TRP A 155 -1.01 1.10 13.57
N ALA A 156 -1.55 -0.07 13.24
CA ALA A 156 -2.88 -0.47 13.70
C ALA A 156 -2.94 -0.64 15.21
N GLU A 157 -1.92 -1.25 15.83
CA GLU A 157 -1.82 -1.36 17.29
C GLU A 157 -1.76 0.02 17.94
N ILE A 158 -0.90 0.92 17.43
CA ILE A 158 -0.77 2.29 17.93
C ILE A 158 -2.08 3.07 17.78
N ALA A 159 -2.76 2.97 16.64
CA ALA A 159 -4.03 3.63 16.43
C ALA A 159 -5.12 3.10 17.35
N HIS A 160 -5.14 1.77 17.59
CA HIS A 160 -6.05 1.17 18.56
C HIS A 160 -5.75 1.66 19.98
N ASP A 161 -4.49 1.81 20.36
CA ASP A 161 -4.11 2.36 21.66
C ASP A 161 -4.51 3.82 21.85
N ILE A 162 -4.48 4.61 20.79
CA ILE A 162 -4.89 6.02 20.82
C ILE A 162 -6.41 6.18 20.88
N PHE A 163 -7.14 5.45 20.02
CA PHE A 163 -8.58 5.70 19.78
C PHE A 163 -9.51 4.68 20.47
N LYS A 164 -9.01 3.48 20.81
CA LYS A 164 -9.74 2.39 21.46
C LYS A 164 -10.96 1.87 20.67
N ASP A 165 -10.91 1.97 19.34
CA ASP A 165 -11.98 1.50 18.45
C ASP A 165 -11.85 0.00 18.14
N ASP A 166 -12.97 -0.72 18.22
CA ASP A 166 -13.06 -2.15 17.85
C ASP A 166 -13.38 -2.36 16.36
N PHE A 167 -13.47 -1.29 15.58
CA PHE A 167 -13.68 -1.34 14.13
C PHE A 167 -12.61 -0.51 13.42
N MET A 168 -11.68 -1.19 12.80
CA MET A 168 -10.60 -0.57 12.04
C MET A 168 -10.67 -1.00 10.58
N VAL A 169 -10.43 -0.04 9.67
CA VAL A 169 -10.29 -0.27 8.22
C VAL A 169 -8.90 0.14 7.75
N PHE A 170 -8.26 -0.71 6.95
CA PHE A 170 -7.08 -0.31 6.18
C PHE A 170 -7.52 0.15 4.80
N HIS A 171 -7.02 1.30 4.35
CA HIS A 171 -7.27 1.82 3.02
C HIS A 171 -5.95 2.20 2.35
N GLY A 172 -5.54 1.44 1.34
CA GLY A 172 -4.29 1.67 0.62
C GLY A 172 -4.52 1.96 -0.86
N VAL A 173 -3.67 2.82 -1.43
CA VAL A 173 -3.71 3.17 -2.85
C VAL A 173 -2.40 2.77 -3.53
N SER A 174 -2.46 2.11 -4.69
CA SER A 174 -1.29 1.71 -5.47
C SER A 174 -0.36 0.78 -4.66
N MET A 175 0.89 1.16 -4.41
CA MET A 175 1.77 0.39 -3.50
C MET A 175 1.13 0.24 -2.12
N GLY A 176 0.41 1.25 -1.61
CA GLY A 176 -0.36 1.15 -0.37
C GLY A 176 -1.48 0.10 -0.47
N GLY A 177 -2.17 0.00 -1.63
CA GLY A 177 -3.15 -1.05 -1.91
C GLY A 177 -2.51 -2.46 -1.86
N ALA A 178 -1.34 -2.61 -2.49
CA ALA A 178 -0.58 -3.85 -2.40
C ALA A 178 -0.12 -4.14 -0.96
N THR A 179 0.28 -3.11 -0.20
CA THR A 179 0.69 -3.23 1.21
C THR A 179 -0.43 -3.79 2.06
N VAL A 180 -1.65 -3.21 1.99
CA VAL A 180 -2.78 -3.68 2.81
C VAL A 180 -3.30 -5.06 2.36
N MET A 181 -3.22 -5.37 1.06
CA MET A 181 -3.47 -6.73 0.58
C MET A 181 -2.45 -7.72 1.12
N MET A 182 -1.16 -7.35 1.18
CA MET A 182 -0.13 -8.23 1.72
C MET A 182 -0.25 -8.39 3.23
N ALA A 183 -0.56 -7.35 3.98
CA ALA A 183 -0.85 -7.42 5.42
C ALA A 183 -2.04 -8.35 5.72
N SER A 184 -3.05 -8.37 4.86
CA SER A 184 -4.26 -9.19 5.07
C SER A 184 -4.01 -10.70 5.16
N GLY A 185 -2.86 -11.18 4.72
CA GLY A 185 -2.47 -12.59 4.81
C GLY A 185 -1.70 -12.95 6.07
N ASP A 186 -1.37 -11.99 6.89
CA ASP A 186 -0.73 -12.17 8.21
C ASP A 186 -1.83 -12.21 9.30
N PRO A 187 -1.52 -12.65 10.53
CA PRO A 187 -2.49 -12.68 11.63
C PRO A 187 -2.81 -11.26 12.12
N LEU A 188 -3.77 -10.60 11.48
CA LEU A 188 -4.19 -9.25 11.90
C LEU A 188 -4.98 -9.28 13.21
N PRO A 189 -4.88 -8.22 14.05
CA PRO A 189 -5.70 -8.06 15.24
C PRO A 189 -7.20 -8.08 14.91
N GLU A 190 -8.01 -8.59 15.87
CA GLU A 190 -9.46 -8.75 15.67
C GLU A 190 -10.21 -7.44 15.40
N TYR A 191 -9.68 -6.29 15.83
CA TYR A 191 -10.28 -4.99 15.56
C TYR A 191 -10.08 -4.53 14.10
N VAL A 192 -9.21 -5.17 13.30
CA VAL A 192 -9.11 -4.92 11.85
C VAL A 192 -10.23 -5.68 11.15
N LYS A 193 -11.29 -4.97 10.77
CA LYS A 193 -12.55 -5.54 10.28
C LYS A 193 -12.76 -5.43 8.79
N ALA A 194 -12.07 -4.52 8.11
CA ALA A 194 -12.26 -4.24 6.69
C ALA A 194 -10.97 -3.76 6.03
N ILE A 195 -10.86 -4.02 4.74
CA ILE A 195 -9.76 -3.50 3.91
C ILE A 195 -10.36 -2.90 2.63
N VAL A 196 -9.88 -1.74 2.23
CA VAL A 196 -10.12 -1.13 0.93
C VAL A 196 -8.78 -1.04 0.23
N GLU A 197 -8.65 -1.69 -0.91
CA GLU A 197 -7.50 -1.53 -1.78
C GLU A 197 -7.91 -0.81 -3.06
N ASP A 198 -7.14 0.17 -3.51
CA ASP A 198 -7.35 0.91 -4.75
C ASP A 198 -6.10 0.78 -5.63
N CYS A 199 -6.28 0.19 -6.80
CA CYS A 199 -5.28 -0.02 -7.85
C CYS A 199 -3.95 -0.66 -7.38
N GLY A 200 -4.02 -1.57 -6.39
CA GLY A 200 -2.86 -2.32 -5.93
C GLY A 200 -2.42 -3.41 -6.91
N TYR A 201 -1.14 -3.75 -6.91
CA TYR A 201 -0.59 -4.77 -7.81
C TYR A 201 -0.62 -6.19 -7.24
N ALA A 202 -0.68 -7.18 -8.12
CA ALA A 202 -0.73 -8.60 -7.79
C ALA A 202 0.57 -9.13 -7.16
N SER A 203 1.72 -8.61 -7.56
CA SER A 203 3.04 -8.84 -6.95
C SER A 203 4.08 -7.87 -7.50
N VAL A 204 5.18 -7.70 -6.78
CA VAL A 204 6.33 -6.90 -7.25
C VAL A 204 6.87 -7.41 -8.59
N VAL A 205 6.94 -8.72 -8.80
CA VAL A 205 7.39 -9.31 -10.06
C VAL A 205 6.44 -8.97 -11.21
N VAL A 206 5.12 -9.03 -10.98
CA VAL A 206 4.12 -8.65 -11.99
C VAL A 206 4.25 -7.17 -12.33
N GLN A 207 4.36 -6.31 -11.31
CA GLN A 207 4.48 -4.87 -11.51
C GLN A 207 5.75 -4.49 -12.28
N PHE A 208 6.90 -5.04 -11.94
CA PHE A 208 8.13 -4.79 -12.68
C PHE A 208 8.09 -5.33 -14.12
N ASN A 209 7.43 -6.46 -14.35
CA ASN A 209 7.22 -6.98 -15.70
C ASN A 209 6.29 -6.11 -16.54
N ASN A 210 5.26 -5.51 -15.94
CA ASN A 210 4.34 -4.61 -16.63
C ASN A 210 5.02 -3.28 -17.01
N ASN A 211 5.70 -2.63 -16.06
CA ASN A 211 6.39 -1.36 -16.27
C ASN A 211 7.65 -1.49 -17.16
N ARG A 212 8.08 -2.71 -17.42
CA ARG A 212 9.23 -3.03 -18.27
C ARG A 212 9.10 -2.49 -19.69
N LYS A 213 7.88 -2.50 -20.26
CA LYS A 213 7.64 -2.09 -21.64
C LYS A 213 7.81 -0.58 -21.84
N ASP A 214 7.50 0.22 -20.83
CA ASP A 214 7.40 1.67 -20.93
C ASP A 214 8.64 2.41 -20.42
N SER A 215 9.34 1.86 -19.40
CA SER A 215 10.45 2.57 -18.73
C SER A 215 11.84 2.03 -19.08
N PHE A 216 11.99 0.77 -19.44
CA PHE A 216 13.31 0.12 -19.59
C PHE A 216 13.48 -0.72 -20.87
N GLY A 217 12.48 -0.83 -21.72
CA GLY A 217 12.49 -1.80 -22.80
C GLY A 217 12.47 -3.25 -22.26
N PHE A 218 13.13 -4.17 -22.95
CA PHE A 218 13.20 -5.56 -22.53
C PHE A 218 14.19 -5.76 -21.37
N ILE A 219 13.70 -6.06 -20.15
CA ILE A 219 14.54 -6.53 -19.05
C ILE A 219 14.58 -8.06 -19.12
N PRO A 220 15.77 -8.66 -19.33
CA PRO A 220 15.91 -10.10 -19.33
C PRO A 220 15.48 -10.71 -17.99
N PRO A 221 14.85 -11.91 -17.96
CA PRO A 221 14.40 -12.55 -16.71
C PRO A 221 15.53 -12.79 -15.70
N ASP A 222 16.75 -13.04 -16.17
CA ASP A 222 17.93 -13.23 -15.34
C ASP A 222 18.37 -11.95 -14.61
N VAL A 223 18.14 -10.78 -15.21
CA VAL A 223 18.37 -9.48 -14.54
C VAL A 223 17.38 -9.27 -13.40
N LEU A 224 16.08 -9.56 -13.59
CA LEU A 224 15.09 -9.48 -12.54
C LEU A 224 15.38 -10.48 -11.41
N GLN A 225 15.78 -11.71 -11.76
CA GLN A 225 16.22 -12.71 -10.79
C GLN A 225 17.43 -12.23 -9.99
N SER A 226 18.42 -11.67 -10.68
CA SER A 226 19.64 -11.13 -10.05
C SER A 226 19.31 -9.94 -9.14
N ALA A 227 18.44 -9.02 -9.56
CA ALA A 227 17.97 -7.90 -8.75
C ALA A 227 17.29 -8.41 -7.47
N SER A 228 16.41 -9.41 -7.59
CA SER A 228 15.75 -10.02 -6.44
C SER A 228 16.73 -10.66 -5.45
N LEU A 229 17.77 -11.33 -5.94
CA LEU A 229 18.82 -11.93 -5.09
C LEU A 229 19.65 -10.84 -4.39
N VAL A 230 19.96 -9.74 -5.08
CA VAL A 230 20.65 -8.58 -4.48
C VAL A 230 19.80 -7.97 -3.37
N THR A 231 18.51 -7.74 -3.64
CA THR A 231 17.55 -7.22 -2.66
C THR A 231 17.45 -8.16 -1.45
N LYS A 232 17.33 -9.48 -1.69
CA LYS A 232 17.26 -10.46 -0.61
C LYS A 232 18.51 -10.48 0.25
N LYS A 233 19.69 -10.37 -0.35
CA LYS A 233 20.95 -10.32 0.40
C LYS A 233 21.09 -9.03 1.22
N LYS A 234 20.64 -7.90 0.68
CA LYS A 234 20.81 -6.58 1.30
C LYS A 234 19.72 -6.27 2.33
N TYR A 235 18.48 -6.62 2.03
CA TYR A 235 17.30 -6.16 2.76
C TYR A 235 16.45 -7.30 3.36
N GLY A 236 16.84 -8.55 3.15
CA GLY A 236 16.20 -9.72 3.77
C GLY A 236 14.98 -10.26 3.02
N TRP A 237 14.54 -9.64 1.90
CA TRP A 237 13.39 -10.10 1.11
C TRP A 237 13.69 -10.09 -0.39
N GLY A 238 13.01 -10.95 -1.13
CA GLY A 238 13.13 -11.04 -2.59
C GLY A 238 11.82 -10.73 -3.30
N PHE A 239 11.88 -10.28 -4.56
CA PHE A 239 10.73 -9.83 -5.34
C PHE A 239 9.60 -10.86 -5.45
N TRP A 240 9.94 -12.17 -5.46
CA TRP A 240 8.96 -13.25 -5.50
C TRP A 240 8.24 -13.50 -4.17
N GLU A 241 8.75 -12.96 -3.07
CA GLU A 241 8.12 -13.03 -1.76
C GLU A 241 7.00 -11.99 -1.65
N ALA A 242 7.23 -10.78 -2.17
CA ALA A 242 6.31 -9.66 -2.17
C ALA A 242 5.15 -9.87 -3.16
N SER A 243 4.09 -10.53 -2.70
CA SER A 243 2.96 -10.95 -3.53
C SER A 243 1.62 -10.83 -2.83
N SER A 244 0.80 -9.88 -3.28
CA SER A 244 -0.58 -9.71 -2.84
C SER A 244 -1.40 -10.97 -3.09
N VAL A 245 -1.25 -11.60 -4.27
CA VAL A 245 -1.94 -12.85 -4.63
C VAL A 245 -1.66 -14.00 -3.66
N LYS A 246 -0.41 -14.13 -3.18
CA LYS A 246 -0.07 -15.18 -2.21
C LYS A 246 -0.71 -14.92 -0.84
N GLN A 247 -0.73 -13.69 -0.40
CA GLN A 247 -1.30 -13.30 0.89
C GLN A 247 -2.83 -13.29 0.87
N LEU A 248 -3.44 -12.83 -0.21
CA LEU A 248 -4.89 -12.85 -0.38
C LEU A 248 -5.51 -14.25 -0.27
N LYS A 249 -4.80 -15.30 -0.68
CA LYS A 249 -5.25 -16.70 -0.49
C LYS A 249 -5.42 -17.09 0.97
N LYS A 250 -4.73 -16.42 1.89
CA LYS A 250 -4.82 -16.64 3.34
C LYS A 250 -5.81 -15.68 4.00
N SER A 251 -6.05 -14.53 3.38
CA SER A 251 -6.85 -13.44 3.94
C SER A 251 -8.30 -13.85 4.15
N THR A 252 -8.82 -13.61 5.35
CA THR A 252 -10.24 -13.76 5.69
C THR A 252 -10.95 -12.42 5.89
N VAL A 253 -10.21 -11.33 6.08
CA VAL A 253 -10.76 -9.99 6.30
C VAL A 253 -11.58 -9.52 5.10
N PRO A 254 -12.79 -8.97 5.27
CA PRO A 254 -13.59 -8.39 4.20
C PRO A 254 -12.81 -7.35 3.39
N MET A 255 -12.93 -7.39 2.07
CA MET A 255 -12.15 -6.52 1.20
C MET A 255 -12.96 -5.93 0.04
N LEU A 256 -12.84 -4.61 -0.14
CA LEU A 256 -13.29 -3.90 -1.34
C LEU A 256 -12.08 -3.65 -2.24
N PHE A 257 -12.18 -4.13 -3.47
CA PHE A 257 -11.20 -3.93 -4.53
C PHE A 257 -11.69 -2.82 -5.46
N ILE A 258 -10.89 -1.76 -5.62
CA ILE A 258 -11.18 -0.63 -6.52
C ILE A 258 -10.11 -0.58 -7.60
N HIS A 259 -10.49 -0.31 -8.86
CA HIS A 259 -9.52 -0.13 -9.93
C HIS A 259 -10.12 0.67 -11.09
N GLY A 260 -9.32 1.52 -11.72
CA GLY A 260 -9.68 2.16 -12.98
C GLY A 260 -9.46 1.22 -14.16
N ASP A 261 -10.41 1.15 -15.10
CA ASP A 261 -10.27 0.26 -16.27
C ASP A 261 -9.35 0.83 -17.37
N ALA A 262 -8.91 2.08 -17.23
CA ALA A 262 -7.89 2.72 -18.07
C ALA A 262 -6.52 2.83 -17.38
N ASP A 263 -6.28 2.09 -16.29
CA ASP A 263 -4.99 2.05 -15.59
C ASP A 263 -3.97 1.24 -16.41
N ASP A 264 -2.95 1.93 -16.92
CA ASP A 264 -1.84 1.38 -17.68
C ASP A 264 -0.54 1.24 -16.86
N PHE A 265 -0.46 1.89 -15.68
CA PHE A 265 0.69 1.81 -14.78
C PHE A 265 0.65 0.57 -13.87
N VAL A 266 -0.50 0.29 -13.24
CA VAL A 266 -0.84 -1.01 -12.66
C VAL A 266 -1.97 -1.58 -13.51
N PRO A 267 -1.68 -2.34 -14.59
CA PRO A 267 -2.69 -2.74 -15.55
C PRO A 267 -3.91 -3.38 -14.92
N PHE A 268 -5.08 -3.06 -15.45
CA PHE A 268 -6.39 -3.47 -14.94
C PHE A 268 -6.52 -4.97 -14.65
N ASP A 269 -5.77 -5.83 -15.36
CA ASP A 269 -5.73 -7.28 -15.08
C ASP A 269 -5.31 -7.62 -13.64
N ASN A 270 -4.59 -6.70 -12.95
CA ASN A 270 -4.22 -6.90 -11.55
C ASN A 270 -5.45 -7.00 -10.64
N LEU A 271 -6.52 -6.23 -10.91
CA LEU A 271 -7.78 -6.34 -10.18
C LEU A 271 -8.30 -7.79 -10.22
N LYS A 272 -8.39 -8.38 -11.42
CA LYS A 272 -8.88 -9.76 -11.56
C LYS A 272 -7.97 -10.76 -10.85
N MET A 273 -6.65 -10.61 -10.98
CA MET A 273 -5.68 -11.50 -10.32
C MET A 273 -5.83 -11.45 -8.80
N CYS A 274 -5.98 -10.27 -8.21
CA CYS A 274 -6.13 -10.07 -6.77
C CYS A 274 -7.51 -10.54 -6.29
N TYR A 275 -8.57 -10.13 -6.98
CA TYR A 275 -9.95 -10.50 -6.63
C TYR A 275 -10.14 -12.01 -6.65
N ASP A 276 -9.68 -12.72 -7.68
CA ASP A 276 -9.81 -14.18 -7.78
C ASP A 276 -8.97 -14.90 -6.72
N ALA A 277 -7.81 -14.35 -6.35
CA ALA A 277 -6.94 -14.94 -5.34
C ALA A 277 -7.54 -14.91 -3.93
N LYS A 278 -8.41 -13.95 -3.62
CA LYS A 278 -9.12 -13.88 -2.34
C LYS A 278 -10.29 -14.86 -2.34
N VAL A 279 -10.05 -16.05 -1.81
CA VAL A 279 -11.03 -17.15 -1.78
C VAL A 279 -11.82 -17.24 -0.49
N ASN A 280 -11.41 -16.57 0.59
CA ASN A 280 -12.05 -16.57 1.89
C ASN A 280 -12.52 -15.16 2.29
N GLY A 281 -13.54 -15.07 3.13
CA GLY A 281 -14.11 -13.81 3.60
C GLY A 281 -14.91 -13.07 2.52
N TRP A 282 -15.63 -12.05 2.96
CA TRP A 282 -16.44 -11.21 2.07
C TRP A 282 -15.56 -10.38 1.13
N LYS A 283 -15.96 -10.22 -0.12
CA LYS A 283 -15.28 -9.33 -1.07
C LYS A 283 -16.26 -8.67 -2.02
N GLU A 284 -15.97 -7.43 -2.35
CA GLU A 284 -16.65 -6.63 -3.38
C GLU A 284 -15.63 -6.04 -4.34
N GLN A 285 -16.07 -5.62 -5.51
CA GLN A 285 -15.24 -4.85 -6.44
C GLN A 285 -15.97 -3.63 -6.98
N TYR A 286 -15.22 -2.58 -7.25
CA TYR A 286 -15.67 -1.41 -7.97
C TYR A 286 -14.69 -1.08 -9.09
N VAL A 287 -15.13 -1.20 -10.33
CA VAL A 287 -14.40 -0.74 -11.51
C VAL A 287 -14.82 0.69 -11.79
N CYS A 288 -13.86 1.63 -11.78
CA CYS A 288 -14.11 3.03 -12.10
C CYS A 288 -13.90 3.28 -13.60
N PRO A 289 -14.96 3.53 -14.38
CA PRO A 289 -14.86 3.62 -15.83
C PRO A 289 -14.00 4.81 -16.28
N GLY A 290 -13.00 4.55 -17.13
CA GLY A 290 -12.09 5.56 -17.69
C GLY A 290 -11.16 6.21 -16.68
N ALA A 291 -11.03 5.67 -15.46
CA ALA A 291 -10.03 6.13 -14.51
C ALA A 291 -8.67 5.52 -14.85
N VAL A 292 -7.65 6.38 -14.85
CA VAL A 292 -6.23 6.00 -14.93
C VAL A 292 -5.69 5.69 -13.53
N HIS A 293 -4.40 5.34 -13.42
CA HIS A 293 -3.76 4.96 -12.17
C HIS A 293 -3.98 5.95 -11.02
N ALA A 294 -4.42 5.44 -9.86
CA ALA A 294 -4.67 6.18 -8.62
C ALA A 294 -5.63 7.39 -8.80
N ASN A 295 -6.52 7.33 -9.80
CA ASN A 295 -7.42 8.43 -10.13
C ASN A 295 -8.91 8.10 -9.95
N SER A 296 -9.25 6.93 -9.40
CA SER A 296 -10.64 6.50 -9.21
C SER A 296 -11.44 7.50 -8.36
N PHE A 297 -10.85 8.02 -7.29
CA PHE A 297 -11.49 9.06 -6.46
C PHE A 297 -11.69 10.37 -7.22
N ALA A 298 -10.66 10.89 -7.89
CA ALA A 298 -10.77 12.17 -8.60
C ALA A 298 -11.70 12.09 -9.82
N LYS A 299 -11.82 10.92 -10.44
CA LYS A 299 -12.68 10.68 -11.60
C LYS A 299 -14.16 10.74 -11.25
N ASP A 300 -14.56 10.10 -10.14
CA ASP A 300 -15.95 10.09 -9.67
C ASP A 300 -15.96 10.01 -8.12
N PRO A 301 -15.75 11.16 -7.44
CA PRO A 301 -15.68 11.20 -5.98
C PRO A 301 -16.95 10.71 -5.29
N GLU A 302 -18.10 11.03 -5.83
CA GLU A 302 -19.40 10.69 -5.20
C GLU A 302 -19.65 9.18 -5.25
N THR A 303 -19.42 8.54 -6.40
CA THR A 303 -19.56 7.09 -6.51
C THR A 303 -18.50 6.39 -5.68
N TYR A 304 -17.24 6.86 -5.70
CA TYR A 304 -16.16 6.31 -4.88
C TYR A 304 -16.52 6.30 -3.38
N LYS A 305 -16.89 7.45 -2.84
CA LYS A 305 -17.31 7.61 -1.45
C LYS A 305 -18.49 6.69 -1.10
N LYS A 306 -19.50 6.67 -1.97
CA LYS A 306 -20.67 5.80 -1.79
C LYS A 306 -20.31 4.30 -1.77
N ARG A 307 -19.40 3.86 -2.63
CA ARG A 307 -18.92 2.46 -2.66
C ARG A 307 -18.20 2.10 -1.37
N VAL A 308 -17.24 2.92 -0.94
CA VAL A 308 -16.51 2.71 0.31
C VAL A 308 -17.46 2.71 1.50
N LEU A 309 -18.32 3.72 1.62
CA LEU A 309 -19.25 3.84 2.76
C LEU A 309 -20.23 2.65 2.82
N ASN A 310 -20.79 2.22 1.68
CA ASN A 310 -21.71 1.08 1.62
C ASN A 310 -21.01 -0.21 2.01
N PHE A 311 -19.80 -0.45 1.53
CA PHE A 311 -19.00 -1.60 1.91
C PHE A 311 -18.77 -1.64 3.44
N LEU A 312 -18.33 -0.54 4.04
CA LEU A 312 -18.10 -0.47 5.49
C LEU A 312 -19.39 -0.70 6.29
N LYS A 313 -20.53 -0.14 5.85
CA LYS A 313 -21.84 -0.39 6.46
C LYS A 313 -22.26 -1.86 6.35
N THR A 314 -22.01 -2.48 5.19
CA THR A 314 -22.29 -3.91 4.98
C THR A 314 -21.49 -4.77 5.95
N VAL A 315 -20.18 -4.50 6.08
CA VAL A 315 -19.32 -5.24 7.04
C VAL A 315 -19.80 -5.05 8.47
N LYS A 316 -20.13 -3.82 8.90
CA LYS A 316 -20.68 -3.55 10.23
C LYS A 316 -21.98 -4.30 10.50
N ASN A 317 -22.90 -4.32 9.52
CA ASN A 317 -24.15 -5.05 9.63
C ASN A 317 -23.93 -6.55 9.76
N MET A 318 -23.00 -7.13 8.98
CA MET A 318 -22.65 -8.55 9.09
C MET A 318 -22.14 -8.90 10.49
N ILE A 319 -21.28 -8.05 11.06
CA ILE A 319 -20.77 -8.22 12.43
C ILE A 319 -21.92 -8.14 13.44
N ALA A 320 -22.81 -7.15 13.32
CA ALA A 320 -23.90 -6.92 14.24
C ALA A 320 -24.94 -8.08 14.29
N VAL A 321 -25.15 -8.78 13.16
CA VAL A 321 -26.04 -9.95 13.10
C VAL A 321 -25.33 -11.28 13.38
N GLY A 322 -24.09 -11.26 13.84
CA GLY A 322 -23.30 -12.46 14.13
C GLY A 322 -22.83 -13.23 12.91
N ASN A 323 -22.99 -12.68 11.71
CA ASN A 323 -22.48 -13.26 10.47
C ASN A 323 -21.05 -12.72 10.26
N TYR A 324 -20.08 -13.39 10.87
CA TYR A 324 -18.68 -12.98 10.79
C TYR A 324 -18.18 -13.03 9.35
N PRO A 325 -17.87 -11.89 8.75
CA PRO A 325 -17.41 -11.86 7.37
C PRO A 325 -16.04 -12.53 7.16
N ASN A 326 -15.36 -12.88 8.24
CA ASN A 326 -14.06 -13.57 8.24
C ASN A 326 -14.17 -15.10 8.16
N GLY A 327 -15.38 -15.66 8.05
CA GLY A 327 -15.56 -17.11 7.95
C GLY A 327 -15.33 -17.90 9.24
N THR A 328 -15.11 -17.23 10.37
CA THR A 328 -15.09 -17.86 11.70
C THR A 328 -16.47 -17.73 12.34
N PRO A 329 -17.19 -18.84 12.60
CA PRO A 329 -18.42 -18.79 13.37
C PRO A 329 -18.15 -18.26 14.78
N ASN A 330 -19.07 -17.49 15.34
CA ASN A 330 -19.08 -17.20 16.77
C ASN A 330 -19.02 -18.53 17.54
N LYS A 331 -18.02 -18.70 18.36
CA LYS A 331 -17.99 -19.71 19.41
C LYS A 331 -18.78 -19.25 20.62
#